data_7c44cffe42a8001843e6809adc7d5f95
#
_entry.id   7c44cffe42a8001843e6809adc7d5f95
#
_cell.length_a   1.000
_cell.length_b   1.000
_cell.length_c   1.000
_cell.angle_alpha   90.00
_cell.angle_beta   90.00
_cell.angle_gamma   90.00
#
_symmetry.space_group_name_H-M   'P 1'
#
loop_
_entity.id
_entity.type
_entity.pdbx_description
1 polymer ?
#
loop_
_entity_poly.entity_id
_entity_poly.type
_entity_poly.pdbx_seq_one_letter_code
_entity_poly.pdbx_strand_id
1 'polypeptide(L)'
;MGWDAGQRGADPADGCGLQREDRGEAIGSGGSAPIEPYTLHKNPVFIATKAIYLSLKRGWERLAVDATKIPQPLALALQTSLYRGEEQAVLGVQALDLGDYAMAISLFKRSLEELNRTLALVTGTDAAAPRAFAAWREDALPRLFDLREIWLRVLNECREELGRRVDDES
;
A
#
# COMPACT_ATOMS: atom_id res chain seq x y z
N MET A 1 22.47 34.38 45.42
CA MET A 1 22.63 33.16 46.25
C MET A 1 22.70 32.01 45.24
N GLY A 2 23.81 31.48 44.66
CA GLY A 2 25.17 31.33 45.14
C GLY A 2 25.39 30.02 45.90
N TRP A 3 25.97 29.04 45.24
CA TRP A 3 26.84 27.95 45.71
C TRP A 3 27.10 27.07 44.48
N ASP A 4 28.11 27.06 43.83
CA ASP A 4 29.57 26.97 43.88
C ASP A 4 30.12 25.64 44.44
N ALA A 5 30.88 25.01 43.57
CA ALA A 5 32.20 24.38 43.67
C ALA A 5 32.38 23.02 44.37
N GLY A 6 33.20 22.25 43.72
CA GLY A 6 34.14 21.28 44.26
C GLY A 6 34.34 20.06 43.37
N GLN A 7 35.16 20.03 42.44
CA GLN A 7 36.61 19.91 42.24
C GLN A 7 37.26 18.69 42.92
N ARG A 8 37.99 17.95 42.06
CA ARG A 8 39.24 17.14 42.24
C ARG A 8 39.02 15.69 42.67
N GLY A 9 39.72 14.72 42.18
CA GLY A 9 40.92 14.67 41.38
C GLY A 9 41.36 13.24 41.08
N ALA A 10 42.21 13.18 40.13
CA ALA A 10 43.44 12.41 40.01
C ALA A 10 43.39 10.91 39.79
N ASP A 11 43.92 10.55 38.60
CA ASP A 11 44.71 9.36 38.23
C ASP A 11 45.87 9.09 39.26
N PRO A 12 46.64 7.98 39.19
CA PRO A 12 47.05 7.26 37.98
C PRO A 12 47.34 5.74 38.13
N ALA A 13 47.62 5.17 36.97
CA ALA A 13 48.78 4.29 36.65
C ALA A 13 48.73 2.79 36.92
N ASP A 14 49.15 2.14 35.86
CA ASP A 14 50.08 1.02 35.74
C ASP A 14 49.53 -0.38 35.70
N GLY A 15 49.90 -0.98 34.58
CA GLY A 15 50.36 -2.33 34.69
C GLY A 15 50.10 -3.28 33.51
N CYS A 16 51.01 -3.22 32.58
CA CYS A 16 51.67 -4.40 32.00
C CYS A 16 50.86 -5.47 31.29
N GLY A 17 50.91 -5.47 29.98
CA GLY A 17 51.50 -6.46 29.13
C GLY A 17 51.02 -7.90 29.20
N LEU A 18 50.43 -8.35 28.09
CA LEU A 18 50.81 -9.61 27.46
C LEU A 18 50.19 -9.67 26.09
N GLN A 19 51.03 -9.51 25.08
CA GLN A 19 50.74 -9.88 23.70
C GLN A 19 50.50 -11.39 23.66
N ARG A 20 49.37 -11.78 23.12
CA ARG A 20 49.16 -13.11 22.58
C ARG A 20 48.65 -12.97 21.16
N GLU A 21 49.62 -13.08 20.24
CA GLU A 21 49.34 -13.39 18.85
C GLU A 21 48.68 -14.78 18.82
N ASP A 22 47.39 -14.83 18.51
CA ASP A 22 46.75 -16.05 18.05
C ASP A 22 46.31 -15.84 16.61
N ARG A 23 47.08 -16.47 15.71
CA ARG A 23 46.74 -16.66 14.32
C ARG A 23 45.58 -17.65 14.28
N GLY A 24 44.37 -17.15 14.27
CA GLY A 24 43.13 -17.90 13.95
C GLY A 24 42.73 -17.60 12.51
N GLU A 25 42.76 -18.65 11.73
CA GLU A 25 42.42 -18.72 10.32
C GLU A 25 41.08 -18.02 10.01
N ALA A 26 41.12 -17.11 9.03
CA ALA A 26 39.95 -16.52 8.41
C ALA A 26 39.16 -17.58 7.64
N ILE A 27 38.25 -18.23 8.31
CA ILE A 27 37.16 -18.99 7.63
C ILE A 27 36.26 -17.92 6.99
N GLY A 28 36.26 -17.92 5.67
CA GLY A 28 35.43 -17.03 4.87
C GLY A 28 33.95 -17.10 5.28
N SER A 29 33.52 -16.09 6.03
CA SER A 29 32.13 -15.79 6.24
C SER A 29 31.60 -15.22 4.93
N GLY A 30 31.01 -16.08 4.11
CA GLY A 30 30.13 -15.67 3.05
C GLY A 30 29.01 -14.85 3.68
N GLY A 31 29.12 -13.53 3.58
CA GLY A 31 28.10 -12.60 4.06
C GLY A 31 26.80 -12.85 3.31
N SER A 32 25.97 -13.70 3.87
CA SER A 32 24.56 -13.76 3.52
C SER A 32 23.98 -12.39 3.90
N ALA A 33 23.65 -11.57 2.91
CA ALA A 33 22.94 -10.32 3.17
C ALA A 33 21.74 -10.62 4.07
N PRO A 34 21.48 -9.83 5.11
CA PRO A 34 20.33 -10.06 5.97
C PRO A 34 19.09 -10.14 5.10
N ILE A 35 18.40 -11.27 5.12
CA ILE A 35 17.13 -11.46 4.43
C ILE A 35 16.14 -10.52 5.12
N GLU A 36 15.94 -9.35 4.52
CA GLU A 36 14.93 -8.42 5.02
C GLU A 36 13.56 -9.12 4.96
N PRO A 37 12.81 -9.16 6.06
CA PRO A 37 11.49 -9.78 6.05
C PRO A 37 10.62 -9.08 5.01
N TYR A 38 9.99 -9.87 4.13
CA TYR A 38 9.02 -9.36 3.17
C TYR A 38 7.84 -8.76 3.94
N THR A 39 7.48 -7.54 3.59
CA THR A 39 6.30 -6.87 4.13
C THR A 39 5.37 -6.45 2.99
N LEU A 40 4.07 -6.60 3.18
CA LEU A 40 3.03 -6.17 2.25
C LEU A 40 3.25 -4.72 1.78
N HIS A 41 3.80 -3.87 2.65
CA HIS A 41 4.10 -2.47 2.36
C HIS A 41 5.21 -2.26 1.31
N LYS A 42 5.94 -3.30 0.92
CA LYS A 42 6.92 -3.27 -0.18
C LYS A 42 6.32 -3.68 -1.52
N ASN A 43 5.11 -4.23 -1.52
CA ASN A 43 4.43 -4.64 -2.75
C ASN A 43 4.00 -3.40 -3.56
N PRO A 44 4.47 -3.25 -4.82
CA PRO A 44 4.16 -2.06 -5.63
C PRO A 44 2.67 -1.89 -5.94
N VAL A 45 1.93 -3.00 -6.11
CA VAL A 45 0.47 -2.97 -6.33
C VAL A 45 -0.25 -2.47 -5.09
N PHE A 46 0.18 -2.93 -3.89
CA PHE A 46 -0.34 -2.42 -2.63
C PHE A 46 -0.13 -0.92 -2.48
N ILE A 47 1.12 -0.46 -2.70
CA ILE A 47 1.50 0.96 -2.55
C ILE A 47 0.68 1.83 -3.50
N ALA A 48 0.62 1.46 -4.78
CA ALA A 48 -0.13 2.20 -5.79
C ALA A 48 -1.63 2.25 -5.46
N THR A 49 -2.23 1.11 -5.13
CA THR A 49 -3.64 1.02 -4.73
C THR A 49 -3.94 1.92 -3.54
N LYS A 50 -3.16 1.81 -2.46
CA LYS A 50 -3.36 2.61 -1.24
C LYS A 50 -3.19 4.10 -1.50
N ALA A 51 -2.17 4.50 -2.26
CA ALA A 51 -1.90 5.90 -2.56
C ALA A 51 -3.05 6.55 -3.36
N ILE A 52 -3.54 5.86 -4.39
CA ILE A 52 -4.64 6.34 -5.23
C ILE A 52 -5.93 6.43 -4.40
N TYR A 53 -6.32 5.38 -3.68
CA TYR A 53 -7.51 5.41 -2.85
C TYR A 53 -7.46 6.46 -1.74
N LEU A 54 -6.32 6.64 -1.11
CA LEU A 54 -6.13 7.67 -0.10
C LEU A 54 -6.40 9.08 -0.68
N SER A 55 -5.90 9.32 -1.88
CA SER A 55 -6.14 10.59 -2.59
C SER A 55 -7.62 10.78 -2.95
N LEU A 56 -8.25 9.76 -3.54
CA LEU A 56 -9.67 9.77 -3.90
C LEU A 56 -10.57 10.01 -2.68
N LYS A 57 -10.34 9.26 -1.60
CA LYS A 57 -11.14 9.35 -0.38
C LYS A 57 -10.98 10.70 0.31
N ARG A 58 -9.76 11.21 0.46
CA ARG A 58 -9.53 12.54 1.05
C ARG A 58 -10.19 13.67 0.25
N GLY A 59 -10.17 13.56 -1.08
CA GLY A 59 -10.90 14.51 -1.94
C GLY A 59 -12.40 14.42 -1.75
N TRP A 60 -12.90 13.19 -1.72
CA TRP A 60 -14.32 12.88 -1.55
C TRP A 60 -14.87 13.30 -0.19
N GLU A 61 -14.20 12.96 0.89
CA GLU A 61 -14.62 13.27 2.26
C GLU A 61 -14.83 14.79 2.48
N ARG A 62 -13.97 15.62 1.88
CA ARG A 62 -14.14 17.09 1.91
C ARG A 62 -15.39 17.59 1.21
N LEU A 63 -15.87 16.86 0.20
CA LEU A 63 -17.09 17.19 -0.54
C LEU A 63 -18.33 16.63 0.14
N ALA A 64 -18.25 15.40 0.63
CA ALA A 64 -19.38 14.65 1.19
C ALA A 64 -19.92 15.22 2.51
N VAL A 65 -19.12 16.03 3.22
CA VAL A 65 -19.53 16.74 4.45
C VAL A 65 -20.63 17.77 4.20
N ASP A 66 -20.68 18.32 2.98
CA ASP A 66 -21.63 19.39 2.64
C ASP A 66 -22.82 18.84 1.85
N ALA A 67 -23.92 18.58 2.54
CA ALA A 67 -25.15 18.07 1.95
C ALA A 67 -25.79 19.01 0.90
N THR A 68 -25.38 20.30 0.85
CA THR A 68 -25.84 21.25 -0.17
C THR A 68 -25.12 21.03 -1.50
N LYS A 69 -23.94 20.40 -1.48
CA LYS A 69 -23.11 20.15 -2.65
C LYS A 69 -23.37 18.80 -3.29
N ILE A 70 -23.75 17.80 -2.51
CA ILE A 70 -23.92 16.44 -2.99
C ILE A 70 -25.16 15.79 -2.35
N PRO A 71 -26.07 15.21 -3.15
CA PRO A 71 -27.20 14.45 -2.61
C PRO A 71 -26.71 13.30 -1.71
N GLN A 72 -27.26 13.18 -0.53
CA GLN A 72 -26.86 12.20 0.47
C GLN A 72 -26.83 10.74 -0.04
N PRO A 73 -27.82 10.29 -0.85
CA PRO A 73 -27.77 8.93 -1.42
C PRO A 73 -26.54 8.70 -2.31
N LEU A 74 -26.15 9.69 -3.12
CA LEU A 74 -24.96 9.64 -3.95
C LEU A 74 -23.69 9.66 -3.10
N ALA A 75 -23.65 10.49 -2.06
CA ALA A 75 -22.54 10.55 -1.13
C ALA A 75 -22.30 9.19 -0.48
N LEU A 76 -23.32 8.54 0.01
CA LEU A 76 -23.22 7.23 0.64
C LEU A 76 -22.84 6.12 -0.36
N ALA A 77 -23.42 6.14 -1.56
CA ALA A 77 -23.12 5.14 -2.58
C ALA A 77 -21.65 5.21 -3.03
N LEU A 78 -21.13 6.41 -3.30
CA LEU A 78 -19.72 6.64 -3.67
C LEU A 78 -18.77 6.26 -2.53
N GLN A 79 -19.06 6.69 -1.32
CA GLN A 79 -18.29 6.31 -0.13
C GLN A 79 -18.18 4.80 -0.01
N THR A 80 -19.31 4.10 -0.09
CA THR A 80 -19.36 2.64 0.05
C THR A 80 -18.56 1.94 -1.04
N SER A 81 -18.72 2.35 -2.30
CA SER A 81 -18.01 1.70 -3.42
C SER A 81 -16.49 1.95 -3.36
N LEU A 82 -16.05 3.15 -2.96
CA LEU A 82 -14.63 3.45 -2.76
C LEU A 82 -14.01 2.58 -1.65
N TYR A 83 -14.68 2.47 -0.50
CA TYR A 83 -14.15 1.67 0.62
C TYR A 83 -14.13 0.17 0.30
N ARG A 84 -15.20 -0.37 -0.29
CA ARG A 84 -15.27 -1.78 -0.68
C ARG A 84 -14.26 -2.13 -1.77
N GLY A 85 -14.09 -1.26 -2.77
CA GLY A 85 -13.12 -1.47 -3.83
C GLY A 85 -11.70 -1.56 -3.30
N GLU A 86 -11.31 -0.65 -2.39
CA GLU A 86 -10.00 -0.69 -1.72
C GLU A 86 -9.83 -1.95 -0.88
N GLU A 87 -10.82 -2.29 -0.05
CA GLU A 87 -10.78 -3.46 0.82
C GLU A 87 -10.55 -4.75 0.02
N GLN A 88 -11.34 -4.96 -1.03
CA GLN A 88 -11.20 -6.15 -1.88
C GLN A 88 -9.85 -6.19 -2.60
N ALA A 89 -9.33 -5.04 -3.06
CA ALA A 89 -8.02 -4.98 -3.69
C ALA A 89 -6.88 -5.31 -2.71
N VAL A 90 -6.93 -4.78 -1.49
CA VAL A 90 -5.94 -5.08 -0.43
C VAL A 90 -5.95 -6.57 -0.08
N LEU A 91 -7.13 -7.17 0.09
CA LEU A 91 -7.26 -8.62 0.30
C LEU A 91 -6.73 -9.41 -0.90
N GLY A 92 -6.94 -8.92 -2.13
CA GLY A 92 -6.40 -9.52 -3.35
C GLY A 92 -4.87 -9.53 -3.37
N VAL A 93 -4.24 -8.43 -2.96
CA VAL A 93 -2.77 -8.37 -2.84
C VAL A 93 -2.26 -9.31 -1.77
N GLN A 94 -2.95 -9.44 -0.63
CA GLN A 94 -2.58 -10.39 0.42
C GLN A 94 -2.65 -11.85 -0.07
N ALA A 95 -3.70 -12.20 -0.82
CA ALA A 95 -3.82 -13.51 -1.42
C ALA A 95 -2.71 -13.78 -2.45
N LEU A 96 -2.33 -12.77 -3.23
CA LEU A 96 -1.22 -12.81 -4.18
C LEU A 96 0.11 -13.09 -3.46
N ASP A 97 0.37 -12.41 -2.35
CA ASP A 97 1.58 -12.60 -1.55
C ASP A 97 1.68 -14.00 -0.91
N LEU A 98 0.52 -14.61 -0.64
CA LEU A 98 0.43 -16.00 -0.15
C LEU A 98 0.52 -17.04 -1.29
N GLY A 99 0.57 -16.60 -2.54
CA GLY A 99 0.58 -17.47 -3.71
C GLY A 99 -0.77 -18.10 -4.03
N ASP A 100 -1.86 -17.63 -3.43
CA ASP A 100 -3.23 -18.05 -3.74
C ASP A 100 -3.78 -17.23 -4.90
N TYR A 101 -3.36 -17.58 -6.12
CA TYR A 101 -3.75 -16.88 -7.33
C TYR A 101 -5.25 -17.00 -7.64
N ALA A 102 -5.89 -18.10 -7.27
CA ALA A 102 -7.33 -18.29 -7.48
C ALA A 102 -8.14 -17.32 -6.61
N MET A 103 -7.78 -17.19 -5.34
CA MET A 103 -8.38 -16.24 -4.42
C MET A 103 -8.08 -14.79 -4.87
N ALA A 104 -6.84 -14.49 -5.25
CA ALA A 104 -6.44 -13.17 -5.75
C ALA A 104 -7.29 -12.75 -6.96
N ILE A 105 -7.48 -13.64 -7.95
CA ILE A 105 -8.36 -13.41 -9.11
C ILE A 105 -9.79 -13.08 -8.67
N SER A 106 -10.35 -13.84 -7.74
CA SER A 106 -11.70 -13.61 -7.23
C SER A 106 -11.85 -12.24 -6.58
N LEU A 107 -10.89 -11.85 -5.74
CA LEU A 107 -10.90 -10.60 -4.99
C LEU A 107 -10.69 -9.38 -5.92
N PHE A 108 -9.76 -9.45 -6.86
CA PHE A 108 -9.58 -8.38 -7.85
C PHE A 108 -10.77 -8.22 -8.80
N LYS A 109 -11.49 -9.29 -9.14
CA LYS A 109 -12.76 -9.17 -9.89
C LYS A 109 -13.81 -8.38 -9.10
N ARG A 110 -13.99 -8.67 -7.81
CA ARG A 110 -14.89 -7.91 -6.93
C ARG A 110 -14.46 -6.46 -6.79
N SER A 111 -13.15 -6.22 -6.68
CA SER A 111 -12.60 -4.87 -6.64
C SER A 111 -12.91 -4.10 -7.94
N LEU A 112 -12.78 -4.73 -9.11
CA LEU A 112 -13.15 -4.15 -10.41
C LEU A 112 -14.66 -3.89 -10.53
N GLU A 113 -15.50 -4.72 -9.96
CA GLU A 113 -16.95 -4.48 -9.90
C GLU A 113 -17.28 -3.20 -9.13
N GLU A 114 -16.68 -3.02 -7.95
CA GLU A 114 -16.85 -1.80 -7.16
C GLU A 114 -16.22 -0.57 -7.84
N LEU A 115 -15.09 -0.73 -8.52
CA LEU A 115 -14.47 0.32 -9.33
C LEU A 115 -15.40 0.76 -10.48
N ASN A 116 -15.98 -0.18 -11.21
CA ASN A 116 -16.91 0.12 -12.28
C ASN A 116 -18.19 0.79 -11.75
N ARG A 117 -18.66 0.39 -10.57
CA ARG A 117 -19.75 1.06 -9.87
C ARG A 117 -19.38 2.50 -9.51
N THR A 118 -18.18 2.73 -8.99
CA THR A 118 -17.65 4.07 -8.71
C THR A 118 -17.63 4.91 -9.98
N LEU A 119 -17.08 4.38 -11.08
CA LEU A 119 -17.06 5.03 -12.39
C LEU A 119 -18.45 5.41 -12.87
N ALA A 120 -19.43 4.47 -12.79
CA ALA A 120 -20.79 4.74 -13.18
C ALA A 120 -21.45 5.85 -12.36
N LEU A 121 -21.23 5.88 -11.04
CA LEU A 121 -21.73 6.95 -10.15
C LEU A 121 -21.12 8.31 -10.49
N VAL A 122 -19.80 8.33 -10.76
CA VAL A 122 -19.05 9.56 -11.09
C VAL A 122 -19.44 10.12 -12.46
N THR A 123 -19.63 9.24 -13.45
CA THR A 123 -20.00 9.65 -14.83
C THR A 123 -21.48 9.89 -15.02
N GLY A 124 -22.33 9.17 -14.27
CA GLY A 124 -23.80 9.29 -14.36
C GLY A 124 -24.38 10.52 -13.63
N THR A 125 -23.55 11.29 -12.92
CA THR A 125 -23.98 12.51 -12.27
C THR A 125 -24.05 13.67 -13.29
N ASP A 126 -25.23 14.27 -13.43
CA ASP A 126 -25.58 15.25 -14.46
C ASP A 126 -24.63 16.46 -14.56
N ALA A 127 -24.68 17.12 -15.75
CA ALA A 127 -23.98 18.38 -16.01
C ALA A 127 -24.37 19.53 -15.05
N ALA A 128 -25.48 19.39 -14.32
CA ALA A 128 -25.91 20.31 -13.26
C ALA A 128 -25.21 20.06 -11.91
N ALA A 129 -24.24 19.14 -11.85
CA ALA A 129 -23.48 18.87 -10.63
C ALA A 129 -22.74 20.11 -10.12
N PRO A 130 -22.69 20.33 -8.81
CA PRO A 130 -21.95 21.44 -8.25
C PRO A 130 -20.50 21.50 -8.76
N ARG A 131 -20.00 22.71 -9.02
CA ARG A 131 -18.64 22.91 -9.54
C ARG A 131 -17.55 22.18 -8.76
N ALA A 132 -17.71 22.06 -7.45
CA ALA A 132 -16.77 21.32 -6.59
C ALA A 132 -16.75 19.82 -6.89
N PHE A 133 -17.92 19.22 -7.20
CA PHE A 133 -17.99 17.82 -7.63
C PHE A 133 -17.38 17.62 -9.02
N ALA A 134 -17.64 18.54 -9.95
CA ALA A 134 -17.04 18.48 -11.28
C ALA A 134 -15.50 18.53 -11.21
N ALA A 135 -14.93 19.41 -10.41
CA ALA A 135 -13.48 19.47 -10.21
C ALA A 135 -12.91 18.19 -9.58
N TRP A 136 -13.59 17.63 -8.57
CA TRP A 136 -13.17 16.35 -8.00
C TRP A 136 -13.27 15.21 -9.02
N ARG A 137 -14.32 15.17 -9.82
CA ARG A 137 -14.53 14.17 -10.89
C ARG A 137 -13.39 14.20 -11.91
N GLU A 138 -12.99 15.38 -12.38
CA GLU A 138 -11.89 15.55 -13.33
C GLU A 138 -10.57 14.98 -12.78
N ASP A 139 -10.32 15.16 -11.49
CA ASP A 139 -9.14 14.61 -10.81
C ASP A 139 -9.28 13.09 -10.52
N ALA A 140 -10.48 12.61 -10.21
CA ALA A 140 -10.73 11.22 -9.84
C ALA A 140 -10.72 10.26 -11.03
N LEU A 141 -11.28 10.64 -12.17
CA LEU A 141 -11.44 9.77 -13.33
C LEU A 141 -10.11 9.16 -13.83
N PRO A 142 -9.04 9.93 -14.08
CA PRO A 142 -7.76 9.36 -14.50
C PRO A 142 -7.23 8.33 -13.49
N ARG A 143 -7.32 8.62 -12.21
CA ARG A 143 -6.86 7.73 -11.13
C ARG A 143 -7.66 6.43 -11.02
N LEU A 144 -8.97 6.49 -11.27
CA LEU A 144 -9.81 5.30 -11.33
C LEU A 144 -9.44 4.43 -12.54
N PHE A 145 -9.10 5.03 -13.68
CA PHE A 145 -8.61 4.30 -14.85
C PHE A 145 -7.22 3.70 -14.60
N ASP A 146 -6.31 4.42 -13.92
CA ASP A 146 -5.01 3.88 -13.53
C ASP A 146 -5.15 2.63 -12.64
N LEU A 147 -6.05 2.68 -11.63
CA LEU A 147 -6.36 1.50 -10.80
C LEU A 147 -6.87 0.33 -11.65
N ARG A 148 -7.78 0.61 -12.59
CA ARG A 148 -8.33 -0.41 -13.48
C ARG A 148 -7.25 -1.11 -14.28
N GLU A 149 -6.34 -0.36 -14.87
CA GLU A 149 -5.22 -0.91 -15.65
C GLU A 149 -4.26 -1.74 -14.78
N ILE A 150 -3.90 -1.24 -13.60
CA ILE A 150 -3.07 -1.98 -12.64
C ILE A 150 -3.71 -3.33 -12.31
N TRP A 151 -4.99 -3.35 -11.94
CA TRP A 151 -5.65 -4.58 -11.52
C TRP A 151 -5.93 -5.55 -12.66
N LEU A 152 -6.19 -5.06 -13.88
CA LEU A 152 -6.32 -5.91 -15.06
C LEU A 152 -5.01 -6.61 -15.39
N ARG A 153 -3.86 -5.90 -15.27
CA ARG A 153 -2.54 -6.49 -15.44
C ARG A 153 -2.28 -7.59 -14.40
N VAL A 154 -2.51 -7.29 -13.13
CA VAL A 154 -2.34 -8.28 -12.04
C VAL A 154 -3.23 -9.51 -12.25
N LEU A 155 -4.48 -9.31 -12.69
CA LEU A 155 -5.38 -10.43 -13.02
C LEU A 155 -4.84 -11.32 -14.14
N ASN A 156 -4.23 -10.74 -15.16
CA ASN A 156 -3.64 -11.51 -16.26
C ASN A 156 -2.41 -12.29 -15.78
N GLU A 157 -1.53 -11.64 -15.01
CA GLU A 157 -0.37 -12.30 -14.40
C GLU A 157 -0.77 -13.47 -13.49
N CYS A 158 -1.81 -13.29 -12.65
CA CYS A 158 -2.35 -14.37 -11.81
C CYS A 158 -2.89 -15.56 -12.62
N ARG A 159 -3.57 -15.29 -13.76
CA ARG A 159 -4.10 -16.35 -14.63
C ARG A 159 -2.99 -17.14 -15.33
N GLU A 160 -1.98 -16.45 -15.81
CA GLU A 160 -0.80 -17.08 -16.43
C GLU A 160 -0.06 -17.96 -15.44
N GLU A 161 0.10 -17.49 -14.20
CA GLU A 161 0.75 -18.24 -13.13
C GLU A 161 -0.05 -19.48 -12.71
N LEU A 162 -1.38 -19.34 -12.62
CA LEU A 162 -2.27 -20.47 -12.31
C LEU A 162 -2.24 -21.52 -13.43
N GLY A 163 -2.20 -21.08 -14.71
CA GLY A 163 -2.08 -22.00 -15.86
C GLY A 163 -0.78 -22.78 -15.83
N ARG A 164 0.37 -22.12 -15.59
CA ARG A 164 1.68 -22.78 -15.48
C ARG A 164 1.70 -23.88 -14.42
N ARG A 165 1.12 -23.64 -13.25
CA ARG A 165 1.08 -24.65 -12.17
C ARG A 165 0.28 -25.89 -12.56
N VAL A 166 -0.80 -25.74 -13.30
CA VAL A 166 -1.61 -26.87 -13.77
C VAL A 166 -0.84 -27.73 -14.79
N ASP A 167 -0.07 -27.06 -15.66
CA ASP A 167 0.74 -27.75 -16.67
C ASP A 167 1.92 -28.52 -16.05
N ASP A 168 2.52 -27.99 -14.96
CA ASP A 168 3.62 -28.61 -14.22
C ASP A 168 3.18 -29.82 -13.38
N GLU A 169 1.90 -29.92 -13.01
CA GLU A 169 1.31 -31.03 -12.24
C GLU A 169 0.75 -32.16 -13.11
N SER A 170 0.75 -32.00 -14.45
CA SER A 170 0.16 -32.94 -15.43
C SER A 170 1.20 -33.77 -16.13
#